data_abb7eb86e563961ed858f674c26ac355
#
_entry.id   abb7eb86e563961ed858f674c26ac355
#
_cell.length_a   1.000
_cell.length_b   1.000
_cell.length_c   1.000
_cell.angle_alpha   90.00
_cell.angle_beta   90.00
_cell.angle_gamma   90.00
#
_symmetry.space_group_name_H-M   'P 1'
#
loop_
_entity.id
_entity.type
_entity.pdbx_description
1 polymer ?
#
loop_
_entity_poly.entity_id
_entity_poly.type
_entity_poly.pdbx_seq_one_letter_code
_entity_poly.pdbx_strand_id
1 'polypeptide(L)'
;MLTVALIPLRGGSKGIPGKNIKEMAGKPLCHWVIGAARESGIFDRVVASTDCEQIGEIAAQAGAEILWRLAELATDTASTESVMLHAAENYQFDVLTTIQATSPLTTAQDLKEAYMQFVKYKLGSLFTGTRVKKFFWDEEMHPLNYYPPMRPMRQEWDGTICETGAFYFTKREILKSRKCRLGGKIGCYEMPQGIDIDTMDDWKQAENALLFRKGQLI
;
A
#
# COMPACT_ATOMS: atom_id res chain seq x y z
N MET A 1 -4.41 21.15 3.37
CA MET A 1 -5.07 19.94 2.81
C MET A 1 -4.97 18.87 3.89
N LEU A 2 -6.11 18.46 4.44
CA LEU A 2 -6.17 17.49 5.53
C LEU A 2 -5.91 16.09 4.98
N THR A 3 -4.91 15.41 5.54
CA THR A 3 -4.41 14.12 5.05
C THR A 3 -4.51 13.05 6.12
N VAL A 4 -5.07 11.89 5.75
CA VAL A 4 -5.21 10.74 6.67
C VAL A 4 -4.52 9.52 6.04
N ALA A 5 -3.65 8.87 6.81
CA ALA A 5 -3.15 7.53 6.49
C ALA A 5 -4.14 6.49 7.05
N LEU A 6 -4.58 5.57 6.21
CA LEU A 6 -5.41 4.42 6.59
C LEU A 6 -4.61 3.13 6.38
N ILE A 7 -4.45 2.34 7.45
CA ILE A 7 -3.75 1.05 7.41
C ILE A 7 -4.77 -0.04 7.72
N PRO A 8 -5.26 -0.79 6.71
CA PRO A 8 -6.21 -1.89 6.90
C PRO A 8 -5.52 -3.10 7.53
N LEU A 9 -5.95 -3.51 8.73
CA LEU A 9 -5.35 -4.59 9.53
C LEU A 9 -6.43 -5.59 9.98
N ARG A 10 -6.96 -6.42 9.07
CA ARG A 10 -7.96 -7.42 9.46
C ARG A 10 -7.36 -8.57 10.30
N GLY A 11 -8.15 -9.16 11.18
CA GLY A 11 -7.76 -10.29 12.04
C GLY A 11 -7.51 -11.59 11.27
N GLY A 12 -8.35 -11.87 10.26
CA GLY A 12 -8.37 -13.14 9.52
C GLY A 12 -7.39 -13.16 8.32
N SER A 13 -6.08 -13.33 8.54
CA SER A 13 -5.12 -13.53 7.45
C SER A 13 -5.04 -15.02 7.06
N LYS A 14 -5.37 -15.37 5.78
CA LYS A 14 -5.38 -16.75 5.29
C LYS A 14 -4.00 -17.31 4.97
N GLY A 15 -3.18 -16.57 4.25
CA GLY A 15 -1.87 -17.04 3.77
C GLY A 15 -0.86 -17.21 4.91
N ILE A 16 -0.81 -16.26 5.84
CA ILE A 16 0.06 -16.29 7.02
C ILE A 16 -0.80 -15.95 8.23
N PRO A 17 -1.07 -16.91 9.14
CA PRO A 17 -1.86 -16.66 10.33
C PRO A 17 -1.28 -15.54 11.20
N GLY A 18 -2.14 -14.60 11.62
CA GLY A 18 -1.72 -13.46 12.43
C GLY A 18 -0.76 -12.50 11.73
N LYS A 19 -0.69 -12.50 10.40
CA LYS A 19 0.30 -11.78 9.58
C LYS A 19 0.59 -10.37 10.07
N ASN A 20 -0.45 -9.58 10.35
CA ASN A 20 -0.31 -8.16 10.70
C ASN A 20 0.47 -7.89 11.99
N ILE A 21 0.45 -8.83 12.94
CA ILE A 21 1.13 -8.71 14.24
C ILE A 21 2.28 -9.70 14.41
N LYS A 22 2.51 -10.56 13.42
CA LYS A 22 3.65 -11.47 13.41
C LYS A 22 4.94 -10.65 13.37
N GLU A 23 5.92 -11.06 14.17
CA GLU A 23 7.21 -10.38 14.26
C GLU A 23 8.02 -10.55 12.97
N MET A 24 8.52 -9.44 12.43
CA MET A 24 9.40 -9.35 11.28
C MET A 24 10.56 -8.41 11.58
N ALA A 25 11.78 -8.89 11.51
CA ALA A 25 12.99 -8.12 11.79
C ALA A 25 12.91 -7.32 13.12
N GLY A 26 12.39 -7.97 14.20
CA GLY A 26 12.38 -7.47 15.58
C GLY A 26 11.19 -6.58 15.96
N LYS A 27 10.13 -6.46 15.13
CA LYS A 27 8.87 -5.79 15.52
C LYS A 27 7.68 -6.33 14.73
N PRO A 28 6.42 -6.15 15.22
CA PRO A 28 5.22 -6.56 14.50
C PRO A 28 5.16 -5.96 13.08
N LEU A 29 4.66 -6.75 12.11
CA LEU A 29 4.62 -6.33 10.70
C LEU A 29 3.98 -4.95 10.50
N CYS A 30 2.83 -4.68 11.13
CA CYS A 30 2.13 -3.41 10.99
C CYS A 30 2.93 -2.20 11.52
N HIS A 31 3.86 -2.40 12.46
CA HIS A 31 4.70 -1.32 13.00
C HIS A 31 5.62 -0.68 11.95
N TRP A 32 5.98 -1.44 10.89
CA TRP A 32 6.83 -0.89 9.82
C TRP A 32 6.13 0.23 9.08
N VAL A 33 4.92 0.00 8.61
CA VAL A 33 4.17 0.99 7.83
C VAL A 33 3.56 2.08 8.70
N ILE A 34 3.13 1.76 9.94
CA ILE A 34 2.66 2.78 10.90
C ILE A 34 3.81 3.74 11.24
N GLY A 35 5.00 3.21 11.52
CA GLY A 35 6.20 4.02 11.76
C GLY A 35 6.54 4.89 10.56
N ALA A 36 6.60 4.33 9.36
CA ALA A 36 6.86 5.07 8.13
C ALA A 36 5.84 6.21 7.90
N ALA A 37 4.54 5.94 8.13
CA ALA A 37 3.50 6.94 8.02
C ALA A 37 3.71 8.10 9.01
N ARG A 38 3.99 7.80 10.27
CA ARG A 38 4.23 8.81 11.32
C ARG A 38 5.51 9.62 11.07
N GLU A 39 6.60 8.94 10.74
CA GLU A 39 7.90 9.57 10.46
C GLU A 39 7.88 10.43 9.19
N SER A 40 6.95 10.15 8.27
CA SER A 40 6.78 10.97 7.07
C SER A 40 6.36 12.41 7.39
N GLY A 41 5.62 12.63 8.48
CA GLY A 41 5.13 13.94 8.88
C GLY A 41 4.16 14.62 7.91
N ILE A 42 3.63 13.87 6.93
CA ILE A 42 2.69 14.40 5.93
C ILE A 42 1.22 14.14 6.29
N PHE A 43 0.97 13.32 7.31
CA PHE A 43 -0.38 12.94 7.72
C PHE A 43 -0.80 13.65 8.99
N ASP A 44 -2.00 14.23 8.99
CA ASP A 44 -2.63 14.80 10.18
C ASP A 44 -3.09 13.71 11.15
N ARG A 45 -3.42 12.52 10.61
CA ARG A 45 -3.80 11.33 11.37
C ARG A 45 -3.26 10.06 10.72
N VAL A 46 -2.88 9.09 11.55
CA VAL A 46 -2.50 7.73 11.14
C VAL A 46 -3.48 6.77 11.81
N VAL A 47 -4.31 6.12 11.02
CA VAL A 47 -5.45 5.31 11.45
C VAL A 47 -5.26 3.86 11.04
N ALA A 48 -5.32 2.94 11.99
CA ALA A 48 -5.38 1.50 11.76
C ALA A 48 -6.84 1.04 11.82
N SER A 49 -7.34 0.42 10.75
CA SER A 49 -8.69 -0.15 10.72
C SER A 49 -8.64 -1.65 10.96
N THR A 50 -9.25 -2.12 12.05
CA THR A 50 -9.23 -3.53 12.45
C THR A 50 -10.53 -3.97 13.10
N ASP A 51 -10.81 -5.27 13.04
CA ASP A 51 -11.88 -5.99 13.72
C ASP A 51 -11.37 -6.80 14.92
N CYS A 52 -10.05 -6.80 15.16
CA CYS A 52 -9.37 -7.63 16.15
C CYS A 52 -8.76 -6.76 17.26
N GLU A 53 -9.17 -6.99 18.51
CA GLU A 53 -8.70 -6.21 19.67
C GLU A 53 -7.18 -6.28 19.83
N GLN A 54 -6.59 -7.46 19.74
CA GLN A 54 -5.15 -7.65 19.84
C GLN A 54 -4.38 -6.86 18.78
N ILE A 55 -4.88 -6.82 17.53
CA ILE A 55 -4.26 -6.02 16.45
C ILE A 55 -4.41 -4.53 16.76
N GLY A 56 -5.57 -4.12 17.29
CA GLY A 56 -5.83 -2.74 17.69
C GLY A 56 -4.85 -2.27 18.76
N GLU A 57 -4.65 -3.06 19.82
CA GLU A 57 -3.68 -2.73 20.88
C GLU A 57 -2.25 -2.59 20.34
N ILE A 58 -1.80 -3.54 19.51
CA ILE A 58 -0.46 -3.51 18.92
C ILE A 58 -0.30 -2.30 17.97
N ALA A 59 -1.30 -1.99 17.14
CA ALA A 59 -1.26 -0.84 16.28
C ALA A 59 -1.27 0.48 17.05
N ALA A 60 -2.02 0.56 18.17
CA ALA A 60 -2.03 1.73 19.06
C ALA A 60 -0.66 1.94 19.73
N GLN A 61 0.05 0.88 20.13
CA GLN A 61 1.41 0.95 20.65
C GLN A 61 2.40 1.55 19.62
N ALA A 62 2.17 1.33 18.32
CA ALA A 62 2.93 1.99 17.26
C ALA A 62 2.49 3.45 17.00
N GLY A 63 1.44 3.92 17.69
CA GLY A 63 0.93 5.28 17.63
C GLY A 63 -0.10 5.53 16.55
N ALA A 64 -0.84 4.52 16.11
CA ALA A 64 -2.01 4.68 15.27
C ALA A 64 -3.27 4.92 16.11
N GLU A 65 -4.19 5.73 15.58
CA GLU A 65 -5.58 5.77 16.06
C GLU A 65 -6.31 4.51 15.57
N ILE A 66 -7.25 3.99 16.35
CA ILE A 66 -7.95 2.75 15.98
C ILE A 66 -9.36 3.06 15.47
N LEU A 67 -9.64 2.65 14.23
CA LEU A 67 -10.97 2.61 13.66
C LEU A 67 -11.47 1.16 13.71
N TRP A 68 -12.40 0.92 14.63
CA TRP A 68 -13.03 -0.38 14.76
C TRP A 68 -13.90 -0.70 13.54
N ARG A 69 -13.55 -1.80 12.88
CA ARG A 69 -14.19 -2.22 11.65
C ARG A 69 -15.46 -3.00 11.95
N LEU A 70 -16.52 -2.72 11.22
CA LEU A 70 -17.74 -3.52 11.27
C LEU A 70 -17.45 -4.95 10.77
N ALA A 71 -18.10 -5.95 11.36
CA ALA A 71 -17.85 -7.37 11.04
C ALA A 71 -18.01 -7.68 9.54
N GLU A 72 -18.98 -7.05 8.88
CA GLU A 72 -19.22 -7.16 7.44
C GLU A 72 -18.07 -6.66 6.57
N LEU A 73 -17.25 -5.73 7.09
CA LEU A 73 -16.07 -5.19 6.41
C LEU A 73 -14.79 -5.98 6.74
N ALA A 74 -14.87 -6.99 7.60
CA ALA A 74 -13.75 -7.83 8.00
C ALA A 74 -13.71 -9.19 7.29
N THR A 75 -14.67 -9.45 6.42
CA THR A 75 -14.77 -10.70 5.65
C THR A 75 -13.68 -10.81 4.60
N ASP A 76 -13.44 -12.02 4.09
CA ASP A 76 -12.47 -12.28 3.01
C ASP A 76 -12.85 -11.65 1.67
N THR A 77 -14.14 -11.35 1.49
CA THR A 77 -14.69 -10.72 0.27
C THR A 77 -14.80 -9.20 0.39
N ALA A 78 -14.57 -8.65 1.59
CA ALA A 78 -14.62 -7.21 1.80
C ALA A 78 -13.48 -6.52 1.04
N SER A 79 -13.82 -5.59 0.15
CA SER A 79 -12.84 -4.84 -0.63
C SER A 79 -12.11 -3.80 0.23
N THR A 80 -10.91 -3.44 -0.18
CA THR A 80 -10.18 -2.31 0.45
C THR A 80 -10.99 -1.01 0.31
N GLU A 81 -11.71 -0.83 -0.79
CA GLU A 81 -12.58 0.33 -1.02
C GLU A 81 -13.69 0.45 0.02
N SER A 82 -14.31 -0.67 0.45
CA SER A 82 -15.33 -0.63 1.50
C SER A 82 -14.75 -0.13 2.83
N VAL A 83 -13.52 -0.52 3.16
CA VAL A 83 -12.80 -0.03 4.35
C VAL A 83 -12.43 1.46 4.22
N MET A 84 -12.03 1.90 3.03
CA MET A 84 -11.76 3.32 2.74
C MET A 84 -13.04 4.18 2.87
N LEU A 85 -14.18 3.68 2.40
CA LEU A 85 -15.46 4.36 2.52
C LEU A 85 -15.90 4.45 3.99
N HIS A 86 -15.74 3.38 4.76
CA HIS A 86 -15.98 3.40 6.21
C HIS A 86 -15.09 4.43 6.92
N ALA A 87 -13.82 4.55 6.55
CA ALA A 87 -12.96 5.61 7.07
C ALA A 87 -13.47 7.01 6.66
N ALA A 88 -14.02 7.17 5.44
CA ALA A 88 -14.57 8.44 4.98
C ALA A 88 -15.88 8.83 5.67
N GLU A 89 -16.57 7.91 6.33
CA GLU A 89 -17.75 8.17 7.18
C GLU A 89 -17.32 8.65 8.58
N ASN A 90 -16.19 8.16 9.09
CA ASN A 90 -15.74 8.42 10.44
C ASN A 90 -14.73 9.57 10.55
N TYR A 91 -14.01 9.91 9.46
CA TYR A 91 -12.99 10.96 9.44
C TYR A 91 -13.24 11.98 8.34
N GLN A 92 -12.94 13.25 8.65
CA GLN A 92 -12.83 14.29 7.65
C GLN A 92 -11.41 14.32 7.09
N PHE A 93 -11.28 14.40 5.77
CA PHE A 93 -10.00 14.54 5.06
C PHE A 93 -10.22 15.06 3.63
N ASP A 94 -9.20 15.65 3.05
CA ASP A 94 -9.13 15.98 1.62
C ASP A 94 -8.55 14.83 0.83
N VAL A 95 -7.52 14.15 1.41
CA VAL A 95 -6.81 13.02 0.82
C VAL A 95 -6.70 11.88 1.82
N LEU A 96 -7.08 10.68 1.39
CA LEU A 96 -6.84 9.42 2.10
C LEU A 96 -5.67 8.69 1.46
N THR A 97 -4.70 8.28 2.28
CA THR A 97 -3.63 7.41 1.83
C THR A 97 -3.80 6.04 2.44
N THR A 98 -4.17 5.07 1.62
CA THR A 98 -4.27 3.68 2.06
C THR A 98 -2.89 3.04 1.95
N ILE A 99 -2.34 2.54 3.08
CA ILE A 99 -1.01 1.91 3.16
C ILE A 99 -1.17 0.46 3.56
N GLN A 100 -0.65 -0.45 2.75
CA GLN A 100 -0.76 -1.89 3.00
C GLN A 100 0.35 -2.36 3.95
N ALA A 101 -0.05 -3.05 5.04
CA ALA A 101 0.91 -3.63 5.97
C ALA A 101 1.79 -4.71 5.34
N THR A 102 1.31 -5.32 4.28
CA THR A 102 2.02 -6.34 3.48
C THR A 102 3.19 -5.79 2.67
N SER A 103 3.38 -4.46 2.66
CA SER A 103 4.50 -3.79 2.00
C SER A 103 5.42 -3.09 3.02
N PRO A 104 6.09 -3.83 3.93
CA PRO A 104 6.85 -3.27 5.06
C PRO A 104 8.12 -2.51 4.64
N LEU A 105 8.52 -2.61 3.37
CA LEU A 105 9.65 -1.87 2.82
C LEU A 105 9.30 -0.41 2.50
N THR A 106 8.04 -0.02 2.59
CA THR A 106 7.59 1.37 2.44
C THR A 106 8.26 2.25 3.49
N THR A 107 8.92 3.31 3.05
CA THR A 107 9.63 4.25 3.92
C THR A 107 8.88 5.58 4.08
N ALA A 108 9.25 6.34 5.09
CA ALA A 108 8.78 7.72 5.27
C ALA A 108 9.13 8.60 4.06
N GLN A 109 10.29 8.35 3.43
CA GLN A 109 10.75 9.09 2.25
C GLN A 109 9.87 8.79 1.02
N ASP A 110 9.53 7.51 0.78
CA ASP A 110 8.63 7.13 -0.31
C ASP A 110 7.28 7.88 -0.21
N LEU A 111 6.72 7.92 1.00
CA LEU A 111 5.46 8.61 1.26
C LEU A 111 5.57 10.12 1.01
N LYS A 112 6.67 10.76 1.44
CA LYS A 112 6.91 12.20 1.20
C LYS A 112 7.04 12.51 -0.28
N GLU A 113 7.84 11.75 -1.00
CA GLU A 113 8.09 11.97 -2.43
C GLU A 113 6.82 11.74 -3.26
N ALA A 114 6.08 10.67 -2.97
CA ALA A 114 4.80 10.40 -3.61
C ALA A 114 3.77 11.50 -3.33
N TYR A 115 3.71 12.02 -2.10
CA TYR A 115 2.85 13.15 -1.75
C TYR A 115 3.23 14.43 -2.48
N MET A 116 4.53 14.75 -2.55
CA MET A 116 5.02 15.90 -3.32
C MET A 116 4.64 15.78 -4.80
N GLN A 117 4.78 14.58 -5.37
CA GLN A 117 4.36 14.30 -6.74
C GLN A 117 2.84 14.47 -6.90
N PHE A 118 2.04 13.94 -5.96
CA PHE A 118 0.59 14.03 -5.95
C PHE A 118 0.11 15.49 -5.98
N VAL A 119 0.71 16.33 -5.13
CA VAL A 119 0.39 17.77 -5.05
C VAL A 119 0.87 18.52 -6.29
N LYS A 120 2.15 18.33 -6.69
CA LYS A 120 2.77 19.03 -7.82
C LYS A 120 1.99 18.83 -9.12
N TYR A 121 1.55 17.60 -9.39
CA TYR A 121 0.83 17.28 -10.62
C TYR A 121 -0.68 17.40 -10.52
N LYS A 122 -1.20 17.86 -9.35
CA LYS A 122 -2.63 18.03 -9.06
C LYS A 122 -3.42 16.75 -9.37
N LEU A 123 -2.93 15.61 -8.88
CA LEU A 123 -3.52 14.30 -9.15
C LEU A 123 -4.85 14.13 -8.41
N GLY A 124 -5.75 13.33 -8.98
CA GLY A 124 -6.96 12.84 -8.32
C GLY A 124 -6.68 11.61 -7.48
N SER A 125 -5.76 10.76 -7.96
CA SER A 125 -5.23 9.60 -7.25
C SER A 125 -3.80 9.28 -7.71
N LEU A 126 -3.09 8.51 -6.87
CA LEU A 126 -1.75 8.01 -7.18
C LEU A 126 -1.62 6.59 -6.62
N PHE A 127 -1.00 5.71 -7.38
CA PHE A 127 -0.65 4.36 -6.96
C PHE A 127 0.86 4.15 -6.95
N THR A 128 1.31 3.12 -6.25
CA THR A 128 2.71 2.68 -6.27
C THR A 128 2.94 1.60 -7.31
N GLY A 129 3.99 1.73 -8.08
CA GLY A 129 4.35 0.77 -9.11
C GLY A 129 5.85 0.52 -9.17
N THR A 130 6.23 -0.51 -9.89
CA THR A 130 7.62 -0.79 -10.28
C THR A 130 7.70 -0.99 -11.77
N ARG A 131 8.82 -0.62 -12.37
CA ARG A 131 9.03 -0.75 -13.81
C ARG A 131 9.62 -2.10 -14.13
N VAL A 132 8.93 -2.88 -14.95
CA VAL A 132 9.36 -4.21 -15.37
C VAL A 132 9.61 -4.26 -16.87
N LYS A 133 10.73 -4.84 -17.29
CA LYS A 133 11.07 -5.07 -18.70
C LYS A 133 10.71 -6.50 -19.08
N LYS A 134 9.41 -6.84 -18.99
CA LYS A 134 8.84 -8.15 -19.33
C LYS A 134 7.70 -7.98 -20.32
N PHE A 135 7.60 -8.89 -21.27
CA PHE A 135 6.48 -8.98 -22.22
C PHE A 135 5.38 -9.84 -21.61
N PHE A 136 4.16 -9.33 -21.62
CA PHE A 136 2.99 -9.99 -21.05
C PHE A 136 2.06 -10.47 -22.18
N TRP A 137 1.41 -11.59 -21.94
CA TRP A 137 0.42 -12.20 -22.81
C TRP A 137 -0.81 -12.56 -21.97
N ASP A 138 -1.99 -12.50 -22.57
CA ASP A 138 -3.20 -13.04 -21.96
C ASP A 138 -3.29 -14.57 -22.17
N GLU A 139 -4.35 -15.18 -21.61
CA GLU A 139 -4.58 -16.62 -21.75
C GLU A 139 -4.93 -17.03 -23.19
N GLU A 140 -5.40 -16.11 -24.01
CA GLU A 140 -5.73 -16.30 -25.43
C GLU A 140 -4.53 -16.06 -26.35
N MET A 141 -3.33 -15.88 -25.78
CA MET A 141 -2.07 -15.63 -26.48
C MET A 141 -2.04 -14.31 -27.26
N HIS A 142 -2.76 -13.28 -26.78
CA HIS A 142 -2.60 -11.91 -27.29
C HIS A 142 -1.54 -11.17 -26.47
N PRO A 143 -0.64 -10.43 -27.12
CA PRO A 143 0.34 -9.61 -26.42
C PRO A 143 -0.33 -8.40 -25.77
N LEU A 144 -0.04 -8.15 -24.48
CA LEU A 144 -0.69 -7.09 -23.70
C LEU A 144 0.06 -5.76 -23.74
N ASN A 145 1.38 -5.78 -23.86
CA ASN A 145 2.19 -4.57 -23.67
C ASN A 145 3.26 -4.33 -24.74
N TYR A 146 3.16 -4.99 -25.87
CA TYR A 146 3.99 -4.74 -27.03
C TYR A 146 3.32 -5.24 -28.32
N TYR A 147 3.83 -4.79 -29.48
CA TYR A 147 3.39 -5.25 -30.80
C TYR A 147 4.44 -6.21 -31.38
N PRO A 148 4.16 -7.52 -31.57
CA PRO A 148 5.15 -8.53 -31.96
C PRO A 148 5.99 -8.21 -33.20
N PRO A 149 5.40 -7.68 -34.32
CA PRO A 149 6.18 -7.29 -35.50
C PRO A 149 7.17 -6.13 -35.25
N MET A 150 6.95 -5.33 -34.19
CA MET A 150 7.80 -4.21 -33.80
C MET A 150 8.28 -4.41 -32.36
N ARG A 151 8.75 -5.61 -32.03
CA ARG A 151 9.23 -5.95 -30.70
C ARG A 151 10.39 -5.04 -30.29
N PRO A 152 10.26 -4.24 -29.21
CA PRO A 152 11.31 -3.31 -28.82
C PRO A 152 12.54 -4.05 -28.28
N MET A 153 13.72 -3.48 -28.51
CA MET A 153 14.93 -3.95 -27.86
C MET A 153 14.93 -3.57 -26.38
N ARG A 154 15.49 -4.43 -25.51
CA ARG A 154 15.50 -4.22 -24.05
C ARG A 154 16.14 -2.90 -23.62
N GLN A 155 17.14 -2.45 -24.39
CA GLN A 155 17.88 -1.21 -24.11
C GLN A 155 17.05 0.04 -24.44
N GLU A 156 16.19 -0.03 -25.44
CA GLU A 156 15.40 1.09 -25.98
C GLU A 156 13.98 1.15 -25.40
N TRP A 157 13.60 0.13 -24.67
CA TRP A 157 12.26 0.05 -24.09
C TRP A 157 12.28 0.39 -22.61
N ASP A 158 11.48 1.38 -22.21
CA ASP A 158 11.34 1.78 -20.80
C ASP A 158 10.65 0.72 -19.93
N GLY A 159 9.99 -0.25 -20.54
CA GLY A 159 9.24 -1.28 -19.83
C GLY A 159 7.78 -0.87 -19.54
N THR A 160 7.13 -1.68 -18.72
CA THR A 160 5.75 -1.47 -18.29
C THR A 160 5.71 -1.26 -16.77
N ILE A 161 4.85 -0.37 -16.30
CA ILE A 161 4.62 -0.20 -14.87
C ILE A 161 3.74 -1.33 -14.38
N CYS A 162 4.21 -2.04 -13.35
CA CYS A 162 3.46 -3.04 -12.61
C CYS A 162 3.04 -2.42 -11.26
N GLU A 163 1.75 -2.41 -10.96
CA GLU A 163 1.22 -1.93 -9.69
C GLU A 163 1.70 -2.81 -8.54
N THR A 164 2.27 -2.21 -7.48
CA THR A 164 2.82 -2.94 -6.33
C THR A 164 1.87 -3.04 -5.17
N GLY A 165 0.83 -2.21 -5.13
CA GLY A 165 -0.15 -2.21 -4.06
C GLY A 165 0.32 -1.62 -2.73
N ALA A 166 1.56 -1.12 -2.62
CA ALA A 166 2.11 -0.70 -1.34
C ALA A 166 1.32 0.45 -0.68
N PHE A 167 1.01 1.48 -1.43
CA PHE A 167 0.11 2.55 -0.97
C PHE A 167 -0.55 3.30 -2.12
N TYR A 168 -1.66 3.98 -1.77
CA TYR A 168 -2.47 4.77 -2.70
C TYR A 168 -2.85 6.10 -2.07
N PHE A 169 -2.66 7.20 -2.79
CA PHE A 169 -3.25 8.50 -2.45
C PHE A 169 -4.54 8.67 -3.23
N THR A 170 -5.63 9.00 -2.55
CA THR A 170 -6.96 9.16 -3.18
C THR A 170 -7.65 10.40 -2.62
N LYS A 171 -8.05 11.33 -3.48
CA LYS A 171 -8.89 12.44 -3.06
C LYS A 171 -10.26 11.95 -2.59
N ARG A 172 -10.78 12.57 -1.52
CA ARG A 172 -12.11 12.25 -0.97
C ARG A 172 -13.21 12.27 -2.03
N GLU A 173 -13.19 13.26 -2.91
CA GLU A 173 -14.17 13.41 -4.00
C GLU A 173 -14.14 12.20 -4.96
N ILE A 174 -12.95 11.70 -5.30
CA ILE A 174 -12.80 10.52 -6.15
C ILE A 174 -13.33 9.27 -5.45
N LEU A 175 -12.92 9.05 -4.19
CA LEU A 175 -13.38 7.91 -3.41
C LEU A 175 -14.92 7.87 -3.29
N LYS A 176 -15.54 9.01 -2.96
CA LYS A 176 -16.99 9.07 -2.79
C LYS A 176 -17.78 8.93 -4.09
N SER A 177 -17.32 9.57 -5.17
CA SER A 177 -18.03 9.56 -6.45
C SER A 177 -17.87 8.27 -7.23
N ARG A 178 -16.69 7.64 -7.14
CA ARG A 178 -16.35 6.44 -7.92
C ARG A 178 -16.36 5.13 -7.11
N LYS A 179 -16.40 5.23 -5.77
CA LYS A 179 -16.24 4.08 -4.86
C LYS A 179 -14.99 3.25 -5.20
N CYS A 180 -13.93 3.93 -5.63
CA CYS A 180 -12.68 3.34 -6.11
C CYS A 180 -11.51 4.19 -5.63
N ARG A 181 -10.39 3.52 -5.33
CA ARG A 181 -9.14 4.18 -4.90
C ARG A 181 -8.47 4.95 -6.03
N LEU A 182 -8.75 4.61 -7.28
CA LEU A 182 -8.16 5.22 -8.47
C LEU A 182 -9.20 5.97 -9.29
N GLY A 183 -8.86 7.19 -9.70
CA GLY A 183 -9.70 8.03 -10.55
C GLY A 183 -9.18 9.46 -10.71
N GLY A 184 -9.85 10.22 -11.57
CA GLY A 184 -9.38 11.54 -11.98
C GLY A 184 -8.09 11.47 -12.78
N LYS A 185 -7.19 12.42 -12.59
CA LYS A 185 -5.82 12.34 -13.11
C LYS A 185 -5.04 11.39 -12.24
N ILE A 186 -4.68 10.22 -12.78
CA ILE A 186 -3.97 9.16 -12.06
C ILE A 186 -2.46 9.35 -12.24
N GLY A 187 -1.70 9.26 -11.15
CA GLY A 187 -0.24 9.22 -11.15
C GLY A 187 0.30 7.89 -10.66
N CYS A 188 1.58 7.64 -10.94
CA CYS A 188 2.31 6.49 -10.39
C CYS A 188 3.57 7.00 -9.69
N TYR A 189 3.80 6.54 -8.46
CA TYR A 189 5.09 6.64 -7.79
C TYR A 189 5.86 5.34 -8.01
N GLU A 190 6.97 5.42 -8.74
CA GLU A 190 7.80 4.26 -9.01
C GLU A 190 8.67 3.94 -7.79
N MET A 191 8.36 2.84 -7.11
CA MET A 191 9.13 2.37 -5.95
C MET A 191 10.37 1.61 -6.42
N PRO A 192 11.54 1.86 -5.77
CA PRO A 192 12.76 1.13 -6.10
C PRO A 192 12.66 -0.37 -5.83
N GLN A 193 11.88 -0.74 -4.83
CA GLN A 193 11.67 -2.11 -4.38
C GLN A 193 10.27 -2.26 -3.79
N GLY A 194 9.44 -3.09 -4.40
CA GLY A 194 8.11 -3.44 -3.91
C GLY A 194 8.04 -4.95 -3.63
N ILE A 195 7.77 -5.33 -2.39
CA ILE A 195 7.41 -6.70 -2.01
C ILE A 195 6.03 -6.61 -1.36
N ASP A 196 5.09 -7.37 -1.88
CA ASP A 196 3.79 -7.61 -1.26
C ASP A 196 3.81 -9.01 -0.64
N ILE A 197 3.55 -9.11 0.65
CA ILE A 197 3.70 -10.36 1.41
C ILE A 197 2.40 -11.16 1.34
N ASP A 198 2.39 -12.19 0.51
CA ASP A 198 1.31 -13.17 0.44
C ASP A 198 1.74 -14.57 0.88
N THR A 199 3.01 -14.92 0.68
CA THR A 199 3.60 -16.22 0.99
C THR A 199 4.71 -16.10 2.04
N MET A 200 5.14 -17.25 2.59
CA MET A 200 6.29 -17.29 3.50
C MET A 200 7.62 -16.99 2.78
N ASP A 201 7.69 -17.17 1.47
CA ASP A 201 8.87 -16.80 0.70
C ASP A 201 8.95 -15.27 0.52
N ASP A 202 7.83 -14.60 0.27
CA ASP A 202 7.77 -13.13 0.28
C ASP A 202 8.14 -12.59 1.66
N TRP A 203 7.65 -13.26 2.74
CA TRP A 203 8.00 -12.91 4.12
C TRP A 203 9.50 -12.89 4.33
N LYS A 204 10.19 -13.98 3.97
CA LYS A 204 11.65 -14.10 4.11
C LYS A 204 12.40 -13.06 3.29
N GLN A 205 11.94 -12.80 2.06
CA GLN A 205 12.54 -11.78 1.19
C GLN A 205 12.41 -10.38 1.80
N ALA A 206 11.21 -10.02 2.30
CA ALA A 206 10.98 -8.74 2.95
C ALA A 206 11.80 -8.60 4.23
N GLU A 207 11.84 -9.64 5.07
CA GLU A 207 12.61 -9.64 6.32
C GLU A 207 14.12 -9.47 6.06
N ASN A 208 14.69 -10.21 5.11
CA ASN A 208 16.09 -10.05 4.72
C ASN A 208 16.39 -8.63 4.22
N ALA A 209 15.50 -8.04 3.43
CA ALA A 209 15.67 -6.67 2.96
C ALA A 209 15.62 -5.65 4.11
N LEU A 210 14.76 -5.85 5.11
CA LEU A 210 14.71 -5.01 6.31
C LEU A 210 15.96 -5.16 7.18
N LEU A 211 16.44 -6.39 7.39
CA LEU A 211 17.66 -6.67 8.16
C LEU A 211 18.90 -6.08 7.47
N PHE A 212 18.98 -6.18 6.14
CA PHE A 212 20.04 -5.53 5.35
C PHE A 212 20.03 -4.00 5.54
N ARG A 213 18.85 -3.37 5.46
CA ARG A 213 18.70 -1.92 5.71
C ARG A 213 19.15 -1.49 7.11
N LYS A 214 19.04 -2.39 8.11
CA LYS A 214 19.49 -2.17 9.48
C LYS A 214 21.00 -2.45 9.68
N GLY A 215 21.73 -2.92 8.67
CA GLY A 215 23.10 -3.35 8.79
C GLY A 215 23.27 -4.64 9.62
N GLN A 216 22.22 -5.46 9.72
CA GLN A 216 22.21 -6.73 10.45
C GLN A 216 22.42 -7.95 9.55
N LEU A 217 22.49 -7.73 8.24
CA LEU A 217 22.86 -8.71 7.21
C LEU A 217 23.96 -8.10 6.33
N ILE A 218 25.03 -8.86 6.09
CA ILE A 218 26.13 -8.52 5.18
C ILE A 218 25.91 -9.23 3.85
#